data_11688e6c806fc8920de860adb4ee84ab
#
_entry.id   11688e6c806fc8920de860adb4ee84ab
#
_cell.length_a   1.000
_cell.length_b   1.000
_cell.length_c   1.000
_cell.angle_alpha   90.00
_cell.angle_beta   90.00
_cell.angle_gamma   90.00
#
_symmetry.space_group_name_H-M   'P 1'
#
loop_
_entity.id
_entity.type
_entity.pdbx_description
1 polymer ?
#
loop_
_entity_poly.entity_id
_entity_poly.type
_entity_poly.pdbx_seq_one_letter_code
_entity_poly.pdbx_strand_id
1 'polypeptide(L)'
;MVDKGSGVSYLDLARGALDSLVSMVEEISSSAGSSLSCDSNGDVVEISDGDSDYLISFHAQTQQIWVASPVSGSVRFVYDADQGLWCDQRSGRELFAFVRQEICEIFS
;
A
#
# COMPACT_ATOMS: atom_id res chain seq x y z
N MET A 1 -24.48 15.60 -0.26
CA MET A 1 -24.00 15.17 -0.34
C MET A 1 -23.65 14.76 -0.38
N VAL A 2 -23.52 14.75 -0.36
CA VAL A 2 -22.97 14.27 -0.58
C VAL A 2 -22.78 13.85 -0.64
N ASP A 3 -22.75 13.84 -0.81
CA ASP A 3 -22.45 13.38 -1.01
C ASP A 3 -22.44 13.01 -0.86
N LYS A 4 -22.63 13.28 -0.95
CA LYS A 4 -22.48 12.76 -0.66
C LYS A 4 -22.40 11.91 -0.44
N GLY A 5 -22.64 11.60 -0.64
CA GLY A 5 -22.59 10.85 -0.32
C GLY A 5 -22.32 10.26 0.04
N SER A 6 -22.27 10.31 -0.20
CA SER A 6 -21.63 9.34 0.35
C SER A 6 -20.61 9.61 1.40
N GLY A 7 -20.21 10.36 1.79
CA GLY A 7 -19.39 10.67 2.92
C GLY A 7 -18.06 9.95 3.09
N VAL A 8 -17.64 9.13 2.12
CA VAL A 8 -16.34 8.44 2.21
C VAL A 8 -15.26 9.32 1.62
N SER A 9 -14.23 9.62 2.41
CA SER A 9 -13.12 10.44 1.95
C SER A 9 -12.00 9.56 1.42
N TYR A 10 -11.15 10.13 0.56
CA TYR A 10 -9.97 9.43 0.08
C TYR A 10 -9.02 9.08 1.21
N LEU A 11 -8.98 9.92 2.24
CA LEU A 11 -8.16 9.64 3.41
C LEU A 11 -8.62 8.37 4.11
N ASP A 12 -9.93 8.21 4.29
CA ASP A 12 -10.48 7.01 4.93
C ASP A 12 -10.24 5.77 4.07
N LEU A 13 -10.42 5.89 2.76
CA LEU A 13 -10.14 4.80 1.83
C LEU A 13 -8.67 4.40 1.87
N ALA A 14 -7.79 5.39 1.88
CA ALA A 14 -6.35 5.14 1.91
C ALA A 14 -5.93 4.50 3.23
N ARG A 15 -6.43 5.00 4.36
CA ARG A 15 -6.10 4.42 5.66
C ARG A 15 -6.56 2.98 5.78
N GLY A 16 -7.77 2.69 5.26
CA GLY A 16 -8.26 1.32 5.20
C GLY A 16 -7.37 0.43 4.36
N ALA A 17 -6.92 0.94 3.22
CA ALA A 17 -6.01 0.19 2.35
C ALA A 17 -4.68 -0.06 3.04
N LEU A 18 -4.12 0.95 3.70
CA LEU A 18 -2.85 0.81 4.42
C LEU A 18 -2.96 -0.21 5.55
N ASP A 19 -4.06 -0.17 6.32
CA ASP A 19 -4.29 -1.15 7.39
C ASP A 19 -4.38 -2.57 6.83
N SER A 20 -5.05 -2.74 5.70
CA SER A 20 -5.16 -4.05 5.06
C SER A 20 -3.81 -4.53 4.53
N LEU A 21 -3.00 -3.61 4.04
CA LEU A 21 -1.64 -3.94 3.58
C LEU A 21 -0.78 -4.41 4.75
N VAL A 22 -0.89 -3.77 5.91
CA VAL A 22 -0.17 -4.19 7.11
C VAL A 22 -0.55 -5.63 7.47
N SER A 23 -1.85 -5.93 7.49
CA SER A 23 -2.32 -7.28 7.79
C SER A 23 -1.78 -8.30 6.79
N MET A 24 -1.78 -7.95 5.51
CA MET A 24 -1.27 -8.83 4.45
C MET A 24 0.22 -9.10 4.64
N VAL A 25 0.99 -8.07 4.94
CA VAL A 25 2.44 -8.21 5.15
C VAL A 25 2.72 -9.07 6.37
N GLU A 26 1.96 -8.89 7.45
CA GLU A 26 2.12 -9.70 8.65
C GLU A 26 1.82 -11.17 8.38
N GLU A 27 0.81 -11.45 7.57
CA GLU A 27 0.52 -12.82 7.16
C GLU A 27 1.65 -13.44 6.35
N ILE A 28 2.19 -12.69 5.41
CA ILE A 28 3.30 -13.15 4.57
C ILE A 28 4.52 -13.44 5.44
N SER A 29 4.84 -12.53 6.34
CA SER A 29 5.97 -12.68 7.25
C SER A 29 5.83 -13.92 8.11
N SER A 30 4.64 -14.15 8.65
CA SER A 30 4.35 -15.30 9.49
C SER A 30 4.48 -16.60 8.72
N SER A 31 3.92 -16.66 7.51
CA SER A 31 3.94 -17.87 6.68
C SER A 31 5.34 -18.19 6.17
N ALA A 32 6.15 -17.18 5.89
CA ALA A 32 7.50 -17.38 5.38
C ALA A 32 8.52 -17.62 6.48
N GLY A 33 8.14 -17.45 7.73
CA GLY A 33 9.07 -17.53 8.85
C GLY A 33 10.08 -16.39 8.87
N SER A 34 9.77 -15.31 8.19
CA SER A 34 10.64 -14.14 8.11
C SER A 34 10.42 -13.20 9.28
N SER A 35 11.45 -12.42 9.61
CA SER A 35 11.35 -11.38 10.64
C SER A 35 11.26 -10.02 9.99
N LEU A 36 10.09 -9.68 9.49
CA LEU A 36 9.85 -8.36 8.93
C LEU A 36 9.38 -7.40 10.00
N SER A 37 9.96 -6.21 9.98
CA SER A 37 9.51 -5.11 10.82
C SER A 37 8.49 -4.33 10.02
N CYS A 38 7.31 -4.12 10.59
CA CYS A 38 6.25 -3.40 9.91
C CYS A 38 5.70 -2.34 10.84
N ASP A 39 6.00 -1.08 10.54
CA ASP A 39 5.55 0.07 11.32
C ASP A 39 4.50 0.84 10.54
N SER A 40 3.39 1.12 11.18
CA SER A 40 2.31 1.91 10.60
C SER A 40 2.15 3.19 11.43
N ASN A 41 2.17 4.33 10.75
CA ASN A 41 2.08 5.63 11.41
C ASN A 41 1.08 6.50 10.65
N GLY A 42 -0.21 6.19 10.80
CA GLY A 42 -1.27 6.95 10.17
C GLY A 42 -1.27 6.77 8.66
N ASP A 43 -0.58 7.66 7.99
CA ASP A 43 -0.59 7.70 6.52
C ASP A 43 0.62 7.01 5.89
N VAL A 44 1.47 6.37 6.69
CA VAL A 44 2.70 5.75 6.22
C VAL A 44 2.84 4.34 6.80
N VAL A 45 3.25 3.40 5.94
CA VAL A 45 3.60 2.04 6.36
C VAL A 45 5.03 1.78 5.94
N GLU A 46 5.86 1.39 6.88
CA GLU A 46 7.28 1.11 6.63
C GLU A 46 7.55 -0.36 6.93
N ILE A 47 8.13 -1.06 5.95
CA ILE A 47 8.43 -2.49 6.06
C ILE A 47 9.93 -2.67 5.86
N SER A 48 10.58 -3.39 6.76
CA SER A 48 12.02 -3.55 6.70
C SER A 48 12.44 -4.93 7.24
N ASP A 49 13.49 -5.48 6.66
CA ASP A 49 14.14 -6.70 7.18
C ASP A 49 15.53 -6.40 7.75
N GLY A 50 15.89 -5.12 7.85
CA GLY A 50 17.19 -4.69 8.29
C GLY A 50 18.14 -4.34 7.15
N ASP A 51 17.93 -4.90 5.97
CA ASP A 51 18.75 -4.65 4.78
C ASP A 51 18.01 -3.84 3.73
N SER A 52 16.73 -4.07 3.58
CA SER A 52 15.90 -3.41 2.57
C SER A 52 14.72 -2.73 3.24
N ASP A 53 14.38 -1.55 2.75
CA ASP A 53 13.25 -0.77 3.24
C ASP A 53 12.21 -0.64 2.14
N TYR A 54 10.94 -0.81 2.51
CA TYR A 54 9.81 -0.70 1.62
C TYR A 54 8.80 0.25 2.25
N LEU A 55 8.47 1.32 1.54
CA LEU A 55 7.65 2.38 2.12
C LEU A 55 6.37 2.57 1.30
N ILE A 56 5.24 2.63 2.00
CA ILE A 56 3.96 2.90 1.38
C ILE A 56 3.36 4.10 2.10
N SER A 57 3.00 5.14 1.36
CA SER A 57 2.50 6.36 1.98
C SER A 57 1.35 6.97 1.19
N PHE A 58 0.40 7.57 1.91
CA PHE A 58 -0.70 8.30 1.29
C PHE A 58 -0.37 9.79 1.26
N HIS A 59 -0.50 10.39 0.09
CA HIS A 59 -0.27 11.81 -0.12
C HIS A 59 -1.60 12.52 -0.34
N ALA A 60 -2.05 13.23 0.67
CA ALA A 60 -3.38 13.85 0.67
C ALA A 60 -3.53 14.91 -0.42
N GLN A 61 -2.46 15.62 -0.74
CA GLN A 61 -2.52 16.70 -1.73
C GLN A 61 -2.86 16.19 -3.13
N THR A 62 -2.32 15.05 -3.49
CA THR A 62 -2.56 14.44 -4.79
C THR A 62 -3.55 13.30 -4.72
N GLN A 63 -3.95 12.89 -3.52
CA GLN A 63 -4.85 11.76 -3.27
C GLN A 63 -4.32 10.48 -3.90
N GLN A 64 -3.03 10.24 -3.72
CA GLN A 64 -2.34 9.06 -4.26
C GLN A 64 -1.67 8.28 -3.15
N ILE A 65 -1.55 6.96 -3.36
CA ILE A 65 -0.72 6.11 -2.52
C ILE A 65 0.58 5.88 -3.29
N TRP A 66 1.70 6.22 -2.66
CA TRP A 66 3.02 6.08 -3.25
C TRP A 66 3.73 4.89 -2.61
N VAL A 67 4.35 4.08 -3.46
CA VAL A 67 5.17 2.95 -3.00
C VAL A 67 6.61 3.24 -3.39
N ALA A 68 7.50 3.24 -2.39
CA ALA A 68 8.93 3.37 -2.63
C ALA A 68 9.55 1.98 -2.42
N SER A 69 9.93 1.35 -3.52
CA SER A 69 10.43 -0.03 -3.53
C SER A 69 11.91 -0.05 -3.87
N PRO A 70 12.72 -0.92 -3.22
CA PRO A 70 14.12 -1.07 -3.58
C PRO A 70 14.31 -1.70 -4.97
N VAL A 71 13.26 -2.32 -5.52
CA VAL A 71 13.31 -2.96 -6.83
C VAL A 71 12.69 -2.09 -7.91
N SER A 72 11.47 -1.61 -7.66
CA SER A 72 10.68 -0.89 -8.68
C SER A 72 10.83 0.62 -8.62
N GLY A 73 11.47 1.15 -7.58
CA GLY A 73 11.55 2.58 -7.37
C GLY A 73 10.23 3.15 -6.87
N SER A 74 9.87 4.34 -7.31
CA SER A 74 8.63 4.99 -6.89
C SER A 74 7.49 4.64 -7.84
N VAL A 75 6.41 4.11 -7.29
CA VAL A 75 5.20 3.79 -8.06
C VAL A 75 4.02 4.49 -7.39
N ARG A 76 3.15 5.07 -8.18
CA ARG A 76 2.01 5.84 -7.68
C ARG A 76 0.71 5.16 -8.05
N PHE A 77 -0.18 5.06 -7.07
CA PHE A 77 -1.48 4.44 -7.24
C PHE A 77 -2.58 5.46 -7.01
N VAL A 78 -3.58 5.48 -7.89
CA VAL A 78 -4.74 6.34 -7.75
C VAL A 78 -5.96 5.46 -7.51
N TYR A 79 -6.96 6.01 -6.82
CA TYR A 79 -8.18 5.28 -6.54
C TYR A 79 -9.09 5.30 -7.76
N ASP A 80 -9.46 4.11 -8.22
CA ASP A 80 -10.42 3.94 -9.30
C ASP A 80 -11.78 3.67 -8.68
N ALA A 81 -12.64 4.66 -8.69
CA ALA A 81 -13.96 4.57 -8.06
C ALA A 81 -14.87 3.55 -8.77
N ASP A 82 -14.65 3.32 -10.06
CA ASP A 82 -15.45 2.36 -10.81
C ASP A 82 -15.18 0.92 -10.37
N GLN A 83 -13.93 0.63 -10.05
CA GLN A 83 -13.53 -0.71 -9.61
C GLN A 83 -13.42 -0.82 -8.09
N GLY A 84 -13.35 0.30 -7.38
CA GLY A 84 -13.13 0.30 -5.95
C GLY A 84 -11.73 -0.13 -5.56
N LEU A 85 -10.75 0.13 -6.42
CA LEU A 85 -9.38 -0.32 -6.24
C LEU A 85 -8.40 0.82 -6.44
N TRP A 86 -7.22 0.69 -5.82
CA TRP A 86 -6.10 1.59 -6.07
C TRP A 86 -5.25 0.97 -7.17
N CYS A 87 -5.04 1.72 -8.26
CA CYS A 87 -4.35 1.19 -9.45
C CYS A 87 -3.25 2.13 -9.91
N ASP A 88 -2.16 1.53 -10.42
CA ASP A 88 -1.09 2.27 -11.06
C ASP A 88 -1.57 2.73 -12.43
N GLN A 89 -1.51 4.03 -12.68
CA GLN A 89 -1.99 4.61 -13.94
C GLN A 89 -1.20 4.14 -15.16
N ARG A 90 0.06 3.80 -14.96
CA ARG A 90 0.93 3.41 -16.08
C ARG A 90 0.73 1.97 -16.50
N SER A 91 0.62 1.06 -15.55
CA SER A 91 0.54 -0.37 -15.83
C SER A 91 -0.85 -0.95 -15.62
N GLY A 92 -1.71 -0.25 -14.88
CA GLY A 92 -3.03 -0.74 -14.53
C GLY A 92 -3.02 -1.75 -13.39
N ARG A 93 -1.87 -2.00 -12.77
CA ARG A 93 -1.74 -2.98 -11.71
C ARG A 93 -2.43 -2.48 -10.44
N GLU A 94 -3.06 -3.39 -9.75
CA GLU A 94 -3.75 -3.09 -8.50
C GLU A 94 -2.78 -3.11 -7.33
N LEU A 95 -2.98 -2.22 -6.37
CA LEU A 95 -2.04 -1.97 -5.27
C LEU A 95 -1.72 -3.24 -4.45
N PHE A 96 -2.74 -3.96 -4.01
CA PHE A 96 -2.53 -5.14 -3.15
C PHE A 96 -1.77 -6.25 -3.87
N ALA A 97 -2.11 -6.50 -5.14
CA ALA A 97 -1.42 -7.50 -5.95
C ALA A 97 0.04 -7.10 -6.17
N PHE A 98 0.26 -5.82 -6.45
CA PHE A 98 1.61 -5.31 -6.66
C PHE A 98 2.47 -5.44 -5.41
N VAL A 99 1.95 -4.98 -4.26
CA VAL A 99 2.70 -5.04 -3.00
C VAL A 99 2.96 -6.47 -2.58
N ARG A 100 1.94 -7.33 -2.70
CA ARG A 100 2.07 -8.74 -2.34
C ARG A 100 3.20 -9.40 -3.12
N GLN A 101 3.21 -9.20 -4.43
CA GLN A 101 4.24 -9.78 -5.29
C GLN A 101 5.63 -9.26 -4.90
N GLU A 102 5.77 -7.96 -4.69
CA GLU A 102 7.06 -7.38 -4.35
C GLU A 102 7.57 -7.83 -2.98
N ILE A 103 6.69 -7.87 -1.99
CA ILE A 103 7.07 -8.31 -0.65
C ILE A 103 7.55 -9.76 -0.70
N CYS A 104 6.86 -10.61 -1.44
CA CYS A 104 7.27 -12.01 -1.59
C CYS A 104 8.61 -12.15 -2.30
N GLU A 105 8.90 -11.28 -3.27
CA GLU A 105 10.16 -11.32 -4.01
C GLU A 105 11.32 -10.75 -3.20
N ILE A 106 11.08 -9.64 -2.50
CA ILE A 106 12.15 -8.93 -1.80
C ILE A 106 12.52 -9.61 -0.49
N PHE A 107 11.51 -10.08 0.24
CA PHE A 107 11.71 -10.54 1.61
C PHE A 107 11.53 -12.04 1.81
N SER A 108 11.38 -12.80 0.76
CA SER A 108 11.22 -14.26 0.92
C SER A 108 12.55 -15.00 1.05
#